data_7a99f45c124d8ed6ab2c3b23cbab451f
#
_entry.id   7a99f45c124d8ed6ab2c3b23cbab451f
#
_cell.length_a   1.000
_cell.length_b   1.000
_cell.length_c   1.000
_cell.angle_alpha   90.00
_cell.angle_beta   90.00
_cell.angle_gamma   90.00
#
_symmetry.space_group_name_H-M   'P 1'
#
loop_
_entity.id
_entity.type
_entity.pdbx_description
1 polymer ?
#
loop_
_entity_poly.entity_id
_entity_poly.type
_entity_poly.pdbx_seq_one_letter_code
_entity_poly.pdbx_strand_id
1 'polypeptide(L)'
;FTFVIDKLDQDETGNALNSASALAREVRQVVIPEVDTYTYNKMVTGAGTKPDAITLTKDNIYTEIIKAGNALDNAEVPETERVLVVTPDVHLLMKQCADITMETDIGNDMRLKGVISNLDGATVVKVPAARMPKDFGFMLCHKVATVAPTKLEDYKVHQDPPGINGTLIEGRICYDAFVLENKAKAIYYQANKPAV
;
A
#
# COMPACT_ATOMS: atom_id res chain seq x y z
N PHE A 1 -17.43 -10.74 -7.09
CA PHE A 1 -16.83 -12.00 -7.56
C PHE A 1 -17.67 -13.20 -7.17
N THR A 2 -17.56 -14.26 -7.96
CA THR A 2 -18.27 -15.52 -7.70
C THR A 2 -17.38 -16.66 -8.18
N PHE A 3 -17.22 -17.70 -7.37
CA PHE A 3 -16.53 -18.92 -7.76
C PHE A 3 -17.16 -20.16 -7.14
N VAL A 4 -16.89 -21.32 -7.75
CA VAL A 4 -17.43 -22.62 -7.34
C VAL A 4 -16.30 -23.53 -6.91
N ILE A 5 -16.51 -24.28 -5.86
CA ILE A 5 -15.66 -25.41 -5.47
C ILE A 5 -16.46 -26.68 -5.70
N ASP A 6 -16.00 -27.52 -6.63
CA ASP A 6 -16.63 -28.80 -6.90
C ASP A 6 -16.43 -29.76 -5.72
N LYS A 7 -17.43 -30.58 -5.46
CA LYS A 7 -17.42 -31.53 -4.35
C LYS A 7 -16.37 -32.63 -4.53
N LEU A 8 -16.12 -33.01 -5.76
CA LEU A 8 -15.09 -34.00 -6.09
C LEU A 8 -13.70 -33.44 -5.82
N ASP A 9 -13.41 -32.22 -6.28
CA ASP A 9 -12.12 -31.55 -6.05
C ASP A 9 -11.86 -31.33 -4.56
N GLN A 10 -12.92 -31.04 -3.79
CA GLN A 10 -12.82 -30.90 -2.33
C GLN A 10 -12.44 -32.23 -1.68
N ASP A 11 -13.03 -33.33 -2.09
CA ASP A 11 -12.77 -34.67 -1.54
C ASP A 11 -11.36 -35.18 -1.94
N GLU A 12 -11.00 -35.07 -3.22
CA GLU A 12 -9.69 -35.46 -3.75
C GLU A 12 -8.53 -34.71 -3.11
N THR A 13 -8.75 -33.44 -2.74
CA THR A 13 -7.72 -32.63 -2.05
C THR A 13 -7.73 -32.80 -0.53
N GLY A 14 -8.48 -33.76 0.02
CA GLY A 14 -8.57 -33.98 1.47
C GLY A 14 -9.09 -32.76 2.25
N ASN A 15 -10.06 -32.04 1.69
CA ASN A 15 -10.62 -30.79 2.22
C ASN A 15 -9.64 -29.59 2.29
N ALA A 16 -8.52 -29.64 1.58
CA ALA A 16 -7.61 -28.48 1.48
C ALA A 16 -8.30 -27.30 0.77
N LEU A 17 -9.19 -27.58 -0.19
CA LEU A 17 -10.03 -26.61 -0.89
C LEU A 17 -11.38 -26.43 -0.16
N ASN A 18 -11.35 -25.92 1.06
CA ASN A 18 -12.60 -25.56 1.73
C ASN A 18 -13.00 -24.10 1.42
N SER A 19 -14.29 -23.79 1.55
CA SER A 19 -14.86 -22.49 1.24
C SER A 19 -14.23 -21.34 2.03
N ALA A 20 -13.92 -21.55 3.30
CA ALA A 20 -13.35 -20.52 4.16
C ALA A 20 -11.91 -20.17 3.76
N SER A 21 -11.07 -21.17 3.48
CA SER A 21 -9.67 -20.96 3.07
C SER A 21 -9.60 -20.35 1.66
N ALA A 22 -10.48 -20.78 0.75
CA ALA A 22 -10.57 -20.24 -0.59
C ALA A 22 -11.01 -18.76 -0.58
N LEU A 23 -12.04 -18.43 0.19
CA LEU A 23 -12.51 -17.06 0.36
C LEU A 23 -11.44 -16.17 1.00
N ALA A 24 -10.79 -16.64 2.07
CA ALA A 24 -9.72 -15.87 2.72
C ALA A 24 -8.54 -15.60 1.77
N ARG A 25 -8.22 -16.55 0.89
CA ARG A 25 -7.19 -16.39 -0.14
C ARG A 25 -7.62 -15.38 -1.20
N GLU A 26 -8.84 -15.47 -1.70
CA GLU A 26 -9.42 -14.53 -2.68
C GLU A 26 -9.39 -13.09 -2.15
N VAL A 27 -9.89 -12.89 -0.94
CA VAL A 27 -9.87 -11.57 -0.30
C VAL A 27 -8.44 -11.03 -0.17
N ARG A 28 -7.49 -11.84 0.27
CA ARG A 28 -6.10 -11.41 0.49
C ARG A 28 -5.33 -11.16 -0.81
N GLN A 29 -5.54 -12.01 -1.83
CA GLN A 29 -4.71 -12.00 -3.04
C GLN A 29 -5.30 -11.18 -4.18
N VAL A 30 -6.60 -10.96 -4.20
CA VAL A 30 -7.30 -10.25 -5.28
C VAL A 30 -7.94 -8.97 -4.76
N VAL A 31 -8.85 -9.09 -3.79
CA VAL A 31 -9.67 -7.96 -3.35
C VAL A 31 -8.85 -6.86 -2.68
N ILE A 32 -8.03 -7.21 -1.68
CA ILE A 32 -7.19 -6.22 -0.98
C ILE A 32 -6.22 -5.51 -1.94
N PRO A 33 -5.48 -6.21 -2.83
CA PRO A 33 -4.63 -5.55 -3.82
C PRO A 33 -5.37 -4.59 -4.75
N GLU A 34 -6.59 -4.91 -5.14
CA GLU A 34 -7.39 -4.04 -6.01
C GLU A 34 -7.85 -2.77 -5.28
N VAL A 35 -8.36 -2.92 -4.06
CA VAL A 35 -8.74 -1.78 -3.19
C VAL A 35 -7.54 -0.88 -2.91
N ASP A 36 -6.39 -1.47 -2.59
CA ASP A 36 -5.14 -0.72 -2.35
C ASP A 36 -4.73 0.05 -3.61
N THR A 37 -4.73 -0.61 -4.77
CA THR A 37 -4.37 0.03 -6.05
C THR A 37 -5.27 1.22 -6.34
N TYR A 38 -6.57 1.08 -6.15
CA TYR A 38 -7.51 2.17 -6.32
C TYR A 38 -7.22 3.32 -5.35
N THR A 39 -7.05 3.01 -4.08
CA THR A 39 -6.80 3.99 -3.02
C THR A 39 -5.51 4.77 -3.27
N TYR A 40 -4.40 4.08 -3.57
CA TYR A 40 -3.13 4.75 -3.85
C TYR A 40 -3.18 5.61 -5.12
N ASN A 41 -3.89 5.17 -6.17
CA ASN A 41 -4.11 6.00 -7.36
C ASN A 41 -4.86 7.29 -7.03
N LYS A 42 -5.89 7.22 -6.18
CA LYS A 42 -6.63 8.40 -5.70
C LYS A 42 -5.76 9.32 -4.87
N MET A 43 -4.94 8.78 -3.97
CA MET A 43 -4.01 9.56 -3.14
C MET A 43 -2.97 10.29 -4.01
N VAL A 44 -2.37 9.60 -4.96
CA VAL A 44 -1.39 10.19 -5.88
C VAL A 44 -2.06 11.28 -6.76
N THR A 45 -3.26 11.02 -7.28
CA THR A 45 -3.99 12.00 -8.08
C THR A 45 -4.41 13.21 -7.27
N GLY A 46 -4.82 13.02 -6.02
CA GLY A 46 -5.25 14.08 -5.11
C GLY A 46 -4.15 14.74 -4.29
N ALA A 47 -2.88 14.32 -4.43
CA ALA A 47 -1.77 14.91 -3.67
C ALA A 47 -1.61 16.41 -3.97
N GLY A 48 -1.49 17.21 -2.92
CA GLY A 48 -1.39 18.67 -3.04
C GLY A 48 0.00 19.16 -3.43
N THR A 49 1.04 18.39 -3.11
CA THR A 49 2.42 18.71 -3.48
C THR A 49 2.99 17.60 -4.36
N LYS A 50 3.31 17.96 -5.61
CA LYS A 50 3.86 17.06 -6.63
C LYS A 50 5.01 17.78 -7.34
N PRO A 51 6.24 17.67 -6.84
CA PRO A 51 7.40 18.19 -7.56
C PRO A 51 7.66 17.42 -8.86
N ASP A 52 8.55 17.96 -9.69
CA ASP A 52 8.97 17.31 -10.92
C ASP A 52 9.56 15.92 -10.65
N ALA A 53 9.34 15.00 -11.61
CA ALA A 53 9.87 13.65 -11.52
C ALA A 53 11.41 13.67 -11.58
N ILE A 54 12.03 12.99 -10.65
CA ILE A 54 13.50 12.87 -10.55
C ILE A 54 13.91 11.40 -10.55
N THR A 55 15.15 11.11 -10.95
CA THR A 55 15.71 9.79 -10.78
C THR A 55 16.18 9.62 -9.33
N LEU A 56 15.54 8.71 -8.60
CA LEU A 56 15.92 8.38 -7.23
C LEU A 56 17.15 7.47 -7.23
N THR A 57 18.13 7.82 -6.43
CA THR A 57 19.39 7.10 -6.24
C THR A 57 19.68 6.92 -4.76
N LYS A 58 20.62 6.05 -4.42
CA LYS A 58 21.07 5.87 -3.02
C LYS A 58 21.64 7.16 -2.39
N ASP A 59 22.14 8.09 -3.21
CA ASP A 59 22.81 9.30 -2.73
C ASP A 59 21.82 10.47 -2.52
N ASN A 60 20.67 10.46 -3.20
CA ASN A 60 19.69 11.54 -3.10
C ASN A 60 18.41 11.19 -2.33
N ILE A 61 18.11 9.92 -2.13
CA ILE A 61 16.82 9.47 -1.56
C ILE A 61 16.55 10.08 -0.18
N TYR A 62 17.55 10.16 0.68
CA TYR A 62 17.41 10.74 2.02
C TYR A 62 17.09 12.24 1.95
N THR A 63 17.83 12.98 1.14
CA THR A 63 17.61 14.41 0.92
C THR A 63 16.20 14.70 0.40
N GLU A 64 15.70 13.88 -0.52
CA GLU A 64 14.35 14.06 -1.08
C GLU A 64 13.26 13.75 -0.05
N ILE A 65 13.47 12.77 0.82
CA ILE A 65 12.53 12.48 1.93
C ILE A 65 12.50 13.65 2.93
N ILE A 66 13.64 14.21 3.30
CA ILE A 66 13.72 15.40 4.17
C ILE A 66 13.01 16.60 3.53
N LYS A 67 13.19 16.84 2.22
CA LYS A 67 12.46 17.89 1.50
C LYS A 67 10.93 17.69 1.56
N ALA A 68 10.49 16.44 1.48
CA ALA A 68 9.06 16.13 1.64
C ALA A 68 8.57 16.44 3.06
N GLY A 69 9.36 16.09 4.09
CA GLY A 69 9.09 16.45 5.48
C GLY A 69 8.95 17.96 5.65
N ASN A 70 9.95 18.71 5.19
CA ASN A 70 9.96 20.18 5.24
C ASN A 70 8.76 20.81 4.49
N ALA A 71 8.33 20.23 3.37
CA ALA A 71 7.15 20.72 2.64
C ALA A 71 5.86 20.54 3.45
N LEU A 72 5.72 19.42 4.19
CA LEU A 72 4.59 19.21 5.09
C LEU A 72 4.64 20.14 6.31
N ASP A 73 5.84 20.39 6.86
CA ASP A 73 6.03 21.30 8.00
C ASP A 73 5.64 22.73 7.63
N ASN A 74 6.08 23.21 6.47
CA ASN A 74 5.69 24.51 5.92
C ASN A 74 4.18 24.60 5.60
N ALA A 75 3.51 23.47 5.41
CA ALA A 75 2.06 23.39 5.24
C ALA A 75 1.30 23.24 6.56
N GLU A 76 2.00 23.37 7.72
CA GLU A 76 1.44 23.24 9.08
C GLU A 76 0.77 21.87 9.33
N VAL A 77 1.29 20.78 8.70
CA VAL A 77 0.81 19.42 8.91
C VAL A 77 1.45 18.82 10.17
N PRO A 78 0.69 18.26 11.12
CA PRO A 78 1.24 17.66 12.32
C PRO A 78 2.35 16.64 12.03
N GLU A 79 3.38 16.59 12.85
CA GLU A 79 4.48 15.61 12.71
C GLU A 79 4.06 14.19 13.11
N THR A 80 3.03 14.10 13.97
CA THR A 80 2.49 12.81 14.43
C THR A 80 1.72 12.11 13.32
N GLU A 81 1.72 10.77 13.33
CA GLU A 81 0.96 9.94 12.38
C GLU A 81 1.28 10.14 10.89
N ARG A 82 2.48 10.61 10.59
CA ARG A 82 2.98 10.63 9.21
C ARG A 82 3.35 9.22 8.76
N VAL A 83 3.05 8.92 7.52
CA VAL A 83 3.34 7.64 6.87
C VAL A 83 4.13 7.88 5.59
N LEU A 84 5.28 7.24 5.51
CA LEU A 84 6.12 7.21 4.31
C LEU A 84 5.86 5.91 3.55
N VAL A 85 5.18 6.00 2.43
CA VAL A 85 4.88 4.86 1.56
C VAL A 85 5.97 4.74 0.48
N VAL A 86 6.59 3.56 0.40
CA VAL A 86 7.68 3.29 -0.52
C VAL A 86 7.49 1.96 -1.25
N THR A 87 8.05 1.88 -2.47
CA THR A 87 8.16 0.59 -3.17
C THR A 87 9.35 -0.22 -2.65
N PRO A 88 9.41 -1.55 -2.91
CA PRO A 88 10.56 -2.37 -2.55
C PRO A 88 11.88 -1.87 -3.12
N ASP A 89 11.87 -1.32 -4.35
CA ASP A 89 13.07 -0.78 -5.01
C ASP A 89 13.57 0.49 -4.31
N VAL A 90 12.68 1.41 -4.00
CA VAL A 90 13.03 2.61 -3.22
C VAL A 90 13.49 2.25 -1.81
N HIS A 91 12.85 1.28 -1.17
CA HIS A 91 13.30 0.78 0.13
C HIS A 91 14.70 0.15 0.07
N LEU A 92 15.07 -0.48 -1.06
CA LEU A 92 16.43 -0.97 -1.30
C LEU A 92 17.44 0.20 -1.38
N LEU A 93 17.10 1.26 -2.10
CA LEU A 93 17.94 2.48 -2.17
C LEU A 93 18.12 3.11 -0.78
N MET A 94 17.06 3.16 0.03
CA MET A 94 17.13 3.65 1.41
C MET A 94 18.11 2.83 2.25
N LYS A 95 18.14 1.50 2.10
CA LYS A 95 19.10 0.62 2.79
C LYS A 95 20.54 0.79 2.33
N GLN A 96 20.76 1.27 1.11
CA GLN A 96 22.08 1.53 0.55
C GLN A 96 22.58 2.95 0.83
N CYS A 97 21.70 3.84 1.31
CA CYS A 97 22.04 5.21 1.63
C CYS A 97 22.91 5.26 2.89
N ALA A 98 24.09 5.89 2.78
CA ALA A 98 25.02 6.01 3.89
C ALA A 98 24.47 6.87 5.03
N ASP A 99 23.74 7.94 4.70
CA ASP A 99 23.20 8.88 5.67
C ASP A 99 22.15 8.20 6.58
N ILE A 100 21.32 7.32 6.03
CA ILE A 100 20.33 6.55 6.80
C ILE A 100 21.01 5.48 7.67
N THR A 101 22.09 4.87 7.17
CA THR A 101 22.79 3.78 7.88
C THR A 101 23.72 4.27 8.98
N MET A 102 24.16 5.51 8.93
CA MET A 102 25.06 6.11 9.92
C MET A 102 24.32 6.68 11.14
N GLU A 103 23.06 7.01 11.05
CA GLU A 103 22.27 7.41 12.20
C GLU A 103 21.99 6.22 13.12
N THR A 104 22.43 6.35 14.36
CA THR A 104 22.76 5.26 15.30
C THR A 104 21.60 4.29 15.59
N ASP A 105 20.36 4.76 15.73
CA ASP A 105 19.24 3.90 16.12
C ASP A 105 18.62 3.18 14.92
N ILE A 106 18.48 3.86 13.80
CA ILE A 106 17.98 3.28 12.54
C ILE A 106 18.95 2.25 12.01
N GLY A 107 20.26 2.53 12.08
CA GLY A 107 21.33 1.63 11.68
C GLY A 107 21.36 0.35 12.51
N ASN A 108 21.09 0.41 13.81
CA ASN A 108 21.00 -0.76 14.68
C ASN A 108 19.76 -1.62 14.38
N ASP A 109 18.60 -1.02 14.23
CA ASP A 109 17.36 -1.72 13.85
C ASP A 109 17.49 -2.38 12.47
N MET A 110 18.14 -1.71 11.52
CA MET A 110 18.39 -2.24 10.18
C MET A 110 19.36 -3.43 10.20
N ARG A 111 20.39 -3.39 11.03
CA ARG A 111 21.35 -4.51 11.20
C ARG A 111 20.72 -5.72 11.88
N LEU A 112 19.88 -5.50 12.89
CA LEU A 112 19.28 -6.57 13.69
C LEU A 112 18.03 -7.17 13.04
N LYS A 113 17.16 -6.34 12.48
CA LYS A 113 15.85 -6.74 11.95
C LYS A 113 15.74 -6.66 10.43
N GLY A 114 16.68 -5.99 9.76
CA GLY A 114 16.65 -5.77 8.32
C GLY A 114 15.49 -4.88 7.85
N VAL A 115 14.87 -4.12 8.74
CA VAL A 115 13.68 -3.31 8.49
C VAL A 115 13.94 -1.86 8.88
N ILE A 116 13.56 -0.93 8.01
CA ILE A 116 13.44 0.48 8.37
C ILE A 116 11.98 0.69 8.75
N SER A 117 11.71 0.90 10.05
CA SER A 117 10.35 1.05 10.56
C SER A 117 9.93 2.51 10.70
N ASN A 118 10.86 3.39 11.01
CA ASN A 118 10.65 4.83 11.15
C ASN A 118 11.79 5.60 10.50
N LEU A 119 11.48 6.71 9.86
CA LEU A 119 12.44 7.63 9.29
C LEU A 119 11.88 9.04 9.43
N ASP A 120 12.63 9.95 10.06
CA ASP A 120 12.25 11.35 10.25
C ASP A 120 10.82 11.54 10.81
N GLY A 121 10.49 10.78 11.87
CA GLY A 121 9.18 10.82 12.50
C GLY A 121 8.04 10.13 11.71
N ALA A 122 8.29 9.69 10.48
CA ALA A 122 7.30 9.01 9.67
C ALA A 122 7.44 7.48 9.75
N THR A 123 6.32 6.78 9.87
CA THR A 123 6.27 5.31 9.78
C THR A 123 6.47 4.86 8.35
N VAL A 124 7.46 4.01 8.09
CA VAL A 124 7.74 3.50 6.74
C VAL A 124 6.89 2.28 6.42
N VAL A 125 6.11 2.38 5.35
CA VAL A 125 5.26 1.30 4.85
C VAL A 125 5.72 0.89 3.46
N LYS A 126 6.11 -0.38 3.33
CA LYS A 126 6.54 -0.95 2.06
C LYS A 126 5.33 -1.57 1.34
N VAL A 127 5.06 -1.11 0.13
CA VAL A 127 3.96 -1.59 -0.71
C VAL A 127 4.49 -2.12 -2.03
N PRO A 128 4.03 -3.29 -2.50
CA PRO A 128 4.45 -3.84 -3.78
C PRO A 128 4.23 -2.86 -4.95
N ALA A 129 5.18 -2.78 -5.85
CA ALA A 129 5.11 -1.86 -7.01
C ALA A 129 3.88 -2.12 -7.89
N ALA A 130 3.38 -3.37 -7.95
CA ALA A 130 2.18 -3.73 -8.70
C ALA A 130 0.90 -3.02 -8.20
N ARG A 131 0.88 -2.53 -6.94
CA ARG A 131 -0.26 -1.78 -6.37
C ARG A 131 -0.12 -0.26 -6.53
N MET A 132 1.01 0.20 -7.06
CA MET A 132 1.31 1.61 -7.19
C MET A 132 1.11 2.10 -8.63
N PRO A 133 0.81 3.40 -8.83
CA PRO A 133 0.85 4.01 -10.15
C PRO A 133 2.20 3.84 -10.82
N LYS A 134 2.21 3.92 -12.15
CA LYS A 134 3.45 3.91 -12.92
C LYS A 134 4.37 5.05 -12.47
N ASP A 135 5.67 4.77 -12.49
CA ASP A 135 6.71 5.73 -12.10
C ASP A 135 6.58 6.28 -10.66
N PHE A 136 6.01 5.47 -9.77
CA PHE A 136 5.91 5.81 -8.36
C PHE A 136 7.29 5.76 -7.68
N GLY A 137 7.69 6.87 -7.07
CA GLY A 137 8.85 6.94 -6.21
C GLY A 137 8.48 6.68 -4.75
N PHE A 138 8.12 7.74 -4.04
CA PHE A 138 7.63 7.64 -2.66
C PHE A 138 6.50 8.65 -2.40
N MET A 139 5.75 8.43 -1.35
CA MET A 139 4.71 9.33 -0.89
C MET A 139 4.80 9.50 0.62
N LEU A 140 4.89 10.76 1.07
CA LEU A 140 4.79 11.10 2.48
C LEU A 140 3.41 11.72 2.72
N CYS A 141 2.63 11.14 3.61
CA CYS A 141 1.27 11.58 3.87
C CYS A 141 0.92 11.52 5.35
N HIS A 142 -0.05 12.34 5.74
CA HIS A 142 -0.68 12.27 7.06
C HIS A 142 -2.03 11.56 6.94
N LYS A 143 -2.35 10.68 7.89
CA LYS A 143 -3.56 9.82 7.86
C LYS A 143 -4.87 10.57 7.62
N VAL A 144 -4.98 11.81 8.14
CA VAL A 144 -6.21 12.61 8.05
C VAL A 144 -6.50 13.12 6.63
N ALA A 145 -5.55 13.04 5.71
CA ALA A 145 -5.72 13.58 4.35
C ALA A 145 -6.60 12.70 3.46
N THR A 146 -6.68 11.42 3.76
CA THR A 146 -7.40 10.43 2.93
C THR A 146 -8.47 9.73 3.74
N VAL A 147 -9.64 9.57 3.12
CA VAL A 147 -10.75 8.77 3.65
C VAL A 147 -11.05 7.67 2.64
N ALA A 148 -10.94 6.43 3.08
CA ALA A 148 -11.21 5.24 2.26
C ALA A 148 -12.38 4.45 2.86
N PRO A 149 -13.64 4.85 2.60
CA PRO A 149 -14.78 4.14 3.14
C PRO A 149 -15.01 2.82 2.41
N THR A 150 -15.21 1.76 3.18
CA THR A 150 -15.77 0.50 2.70
C THR A 150 -17.22 0.40 3.18
N LYS A 151 -18.17 0.38 2.26
CA LYS A 151 -19.59 0.45 2.62
C LYS A 151 -20.25 -0.90 2.75
N LEU A 152 -19.93 -1.82 1.87
CA LEU A 152 -20.56 -3.12 1.79
C LEU A 152 -19.49 -4.19 1.66
N GLU A 153 -19.51 -5.10 2.59
CA GLU A 153 -18.68 -6.29 2.58
C GLU A 153 -19.62 -7.46 2.91
N ASP A 154 -20.11 -8.14 1.88
CA ASP A 154 -21.07 -9.23 2.00
C ASP A 154 -20.53 -10.47 1.30
N TYR A 155 -20.43 -11.55 2.04
CA TYR A 155 -20.00 -12.85 1.54
C TYR A 155 -21.07 -13.89 1.82
N LYS A 156 -21.45 -14.65 0.78
CA LYS A 156 -22.43 -15.72 0.88
C LYS A 156 -21.82 -17.02 0.40
N VAL A 157 -22.14 -18.07 1.12
CA VAL A 157 -21.74 -19.44 0.79
C VAL A 157 -23.02 -20.27 0.62
N HIS A 158 -23.22 -20.78 -0.58
CA HIS A 158 -24.35 -21.64 -0.92
C HIS A 158 -23.84 -23.07 -1.07
N GLN A 159 -24.45 -23.99 -0.32
CA GLN A 159 -24.17 -25.42 -0.46
C GLN A 159 -25.15 -26.05 -1.44
N ASP A 160 -24.62 -26.79 -2.42
CA ASP A 160 -25.38 -27.52 -3.44
C ASP A 160 -26.49 -26.67 -4.10
N PRO A 161 -26.24 -25.48 -4.65
CA PRO A 161 -27.27 -24.69 -5.30
C PRO A 161 -27.75 -25.39 -6.59
N PRO A 162 -28.98 -25.10 -7.07
CA PRO A 162 -29.51 -25.73 -8.27
C PRO A 162 -28.57 -25.61 -9.48
N GLY A 163 -28.21 -26.74 -10.08
CA GLY A 163 -27.35 -26.82 -11.26
C GLY A 163 -25.87 -26.87 -10.97
N ILE A 164 -25.42 -26.85 -9.71
CA ILE A 164 -24.01 -26.92 -9.30
C ILE A 164 -23.89 -28.04 -8.25
N ASN A 165 -22.95 -28.97 -8.47
CA ASN A 165 -22.63 -29.99 -7.48
C ASN A 165 -21.39 -29.55 -6.69
N GLY A 166 -21.64 -28.75 -5.63
CA GLY A 166 -20.54 -28.19 -4.85
C GLY A 166 -20.93 -26.95 -4.07
N THR A 167 -19.95 -26.17 -3.67
CA THR A 167 -20.11 -24.95 -2.88
C THR A 167 -19.90 -23.72 -3.76
N LEU A 168 -20.96 -22.89 -3.91
CA LEU A 168 -20.89 -21.60 -4.58
C LEU A 168 -20.57 -20.51 -3.55
N ILE A 169 -19.56 -19.71 -3.83
CA ILE A 169 -19.13 -18.59 -3.00
C ILE A 169 -19.34 -17.30 -3.79
N GLU A 170 -20.08 -16.37 -3.20
CA GLU A 170 -20.33 -15.05 -3.75
C GLU A 170 -19.77 -13.99 -2.81
N GLY A 171 -19.12 -12.96 -3.36
CA GLY A 171 -18.65 -11.83 -2.59
C GLY A 171 -18.94 -10.51 -3.28
N ARG A 172 -19.34 -9.52 -2.50
CA ARG A 172 -19.54 -8.13 -2.96
C ARG A 172 -18.87 -7.18 -1.98
N ILE A 173 -18.04 -6.30 -2.52
CA ILE A 173 -17.41 -5.20 -1.78
C ILE A 173 -17.69 -3.92 -2.55
N CYS A 174 -18.15 -2.89 -1.82
CA CYS A 174 -18.28 -1.54 -2.33
C CYS A 174 -17.32 -0.63 -1.56
N TYR A 175 -16.37 -0.06 -2.25
CA TYR A 175 -15.34 0.80 -1.68
C TYR A 175 -15.17 2.06 -2.52
N ASP A 176 -14.64 3.11 -1.90
CA ASP A 176 -14.20 4.32 -2.57
C ASP A 176 -13.02 4.93 -1.80
N ALA A 177 -12.37 5.93 -2.37
CA ALA A 177 -11.29 6.66 -1.73
C ALA A 177 -11.35 8.13 -2.14
N PHE A 178 -11.25 9.00 -1.15
CA PHE A 178 -11.30 10.45 -1.32
C PHE A 178 -10.10 11.11 -0.65
N VAL A 179 -9.52 12.06 -1.32
CA VAL A 179 -8.60 13.02 -0.73
C VAL A 179 -9.38 14.28 -0.40
N LEU A 180 -9.31 14.73 0.85
CA LEU A 180 -9.97 15.93 1.29
C LEU A 180 -9.26 17.15 0.70
N GLU A 181 -9.94 17.97 -0.10
CA GLU A 181 -9.35 19.12 -0.82
C GLU A 181 -8.64 20.10 0.12
N ASN A 182 -9.24 20.40 1.28
CA ASN A 182 -8.65 21.26 2.30
C ASN A 182 -7.41 20.66 2.99
N LYS A 183 -7.17 19.35 2.84
CA LYS A 183 -6.04 18.60 3.41
C LYS A 183 -5.13 17.98 2.36
N ALA A 184 -5.34 18.28 1.09
CA ALA A 184 -4.50 17.77 0.00
C ALA A 184 -3.01 18.11 0.21
N LYS A 185 -2.70 19.25 0.84
CA LYS A 185 -1.33 19.65 1.20
C LYS A 185 -0.63 18.69 2.17
N ALA A 186 -1.39 17.85 2.87
CA ALA A 186 -0.86 16.83 3.76
C ALA A 186 -0.42 15.54 3.03
N ILE A 187 -0.41 15.57 1.70
CA ILE A 187 0.11 14.50 0.85
C ILE A 187 1.17 15.09 -0.07
N TYR A 188 2.40 14.62 0.09
CA TYR A 188 3.53 14.89 -0.79
C TYR A 188 3.82 13.63 -1.61
N TYR A 189 3.83 13.76 -2.93
CA TYR A 189 4.11 12.66 -3.84
C TYR A 189 5.32 12.97 -4.72
N GLN A 190 6.33 12.11 -4.71
CA GLN A 190 7.49 12.18 -5.58
C GLN A 190 7.44 11.07 -6.63
N ALA A 191 7.37 11.46 -7.88
CA ALA A 191 7.51 10.53 -8.99
C ALA A 191 8.99 10.17 -9.22
N ASN A 192 9.24 8.91 -9.58
CA ASN A 192 10.55 8.41 -9.94
C ASN A 192 10.69 8.39 -11.46
N LYS A 193 11.63 9.14 -12.01
CA LYS A 193 11.94 9.05 -13.42
C LYS A 193 12.87 7.84 -13.64
N PRO A 194 12.51 6.90 -14.54
CA PRO A 194 13.40 5.78 -14.81
C PRO A 194 14.77 6.28 -15.29
N ALA A 195 15.82 5.62 -14.84
CA ALA A 195 17.17 5.89 -15.36
C ALA A 195 17.19 5.58 -16.85
N VAL A 196 17.66 6.53 -17.64
CA VAL A 196 17.84 6.37 -19.10
C VAL A 196 19.05 5.50 -19.37
#